data_d0127b09be26fdc00e1518080ef1e5d8
#
_entry.id   d0127b09be26fdc00e1518080ef1e5d8
#
_cell.length_a   1.000
_cell.length_b   1.000
_cell.length_c   1.000
_cell.angle_alpha   90.00
_cell.angle_beta   90.00
_cell.angle_gamma   90.00
#
_symmetry.space_group_name_H-M   'P 1'
#
loop_
_entity.id
_entity.type
_entity.pdbx_description
1 polymer ?
#
loop_
_entity_poly.entity_id
_entity_poly.type
_entity_poly.pdbx_seq_one_letter_code
_entity_poly.pdbx_strand_id
1 'polypeptide(L)'
;MIKRWKLATIALTLLLSLFTGAVSASAIQTGDAGIQWFSYAEGRQQGEAENKKVFLVFNADWCRYCLQMEKETFQNPTVIAYINRNFVPISVNSDKQQDIAAKYRVRGLPSMWFISENGDRIGNRPGYIAADEMLKILKYIGSDSYLTMSFQAFMDKGK
;
A
#
# COMPACT_ATOMS: atom_id res chain seq x y z
N MET A 1 -56.28 7.09 -46.59
CA MET A 1 -55.67 7.50 -45.30
C MET A 1 -54.72 6.44 -44.72
N ILE A 2 -53.83 5.80 -45.50
CA ILE A 2 -52.96 4.68 -45.04
C ILE A 2 -51.48 4.93 -45.31
N LYS A 3 -51.08 6.13 -45.73
CA LYS A 3 -49.67 6.43 -46.10
C LYS A 3 -48.80 7.10 -45.00
N ARG A 4 -49.34 7.50 -43.88
CA ARG A 4 -48.62 8.26 -42.85
C ARG A 4 -48.04 7.43 -41.73
N TRP A 5 -48.43 6.14 -41.61
CA TRP A 5 -48.00 5.29 -40.49
C TRP A 5 -46.74 4.48 -40.78
N LYS A 6 -46.37 4.30 -42.05
CA LYS A 6 -45.18 3.53 -42.42
C LYS A 6 -43.85 4.32 -42.25
N LEU A 7 -43.91 5.62 -42.13
CA LEU A 7 -42.69 6.46 -41.98
C LEU A 7 -42.29 6.64 -40.46
N ALA A 8 -43.25 6.46 -39.54
CA ALA A 8 -42.96 6.60 -38.12
C ALA A 8 -42.27 5.38 -37.50
N THR A 9 -42.44 4.20 -38.10
CA THR A 9 -41.83 2.96 -37.59
C THR A 9 -40.38 2.78 -38.06
N ILE A 10 -39.99 3.41 -39.18
CA ILE A 10 -38.59 3.33 -39.69
C ILE A 10 -37.66 4.29 -38.92
N ALA A 11 -38.20 5.41 -38.40
CA ALA A 11 -37.39 6.37 -37.64
C ALA A 11 -37.05 5.88 -36.23
N LEU A 12 -37.88 4.99 -35.66
CA LEU A 12 -37.66 4.48 -34.29
C LEU A 12 -36.66 3.32 -34.22
N THR A 13 -36.46 2.60 -35.34
CA THR A 13 -35.49 1.47 -35.37
C THR A 13 -34.04 1.92 -35.65
N LEU A 14 -33.83 3.13 -36.16
CA LEU A 14 -32.50 3.69 -36.47
C LEU A 14 -31.83 4.38 -35.30
N LEU A 15 -32.53 4.65 -34.19
CA LEU A 15 -32.02 5.30 -32.98
C LEU A 15 -31.52 4.33 -31.92
N LEU A 16 -31.72 3.02 -32.10
CA LEU A 16 -31.35 2.01 -31.09
C LEU A 16 -30.02 1.30 -31.34
N SER A 17 -29.28 1.67 -32.38
CA SER A 17 -28.04 0.96 -32.78
C SER A 17 -26.74 1.70 -32.49
N LEU A 18 -26.75 2.79 -31.72
CA LEU A 18 -25.53 3.60 -31.45
C LEU A 18 -25.02 3.52 -30.00
N PHE A 19 -25.53 2.59 -29.19
CA PHE A 19 -25.01 2.39 -27.85
C PHE A 19 -24.18 1.09 -27.75
N THR A 20 -23.22 0.91 -28.67
CA THR A 20 -22.11 -0.01 -28.41
C THR A 20 -21.13 0.68 -27.47
N GLY A 21 -21.45 0.61 -26.18
CA GLY A 21 -20.52 1.05 -25.14
C GLY A 21 -19.20 0.30 -25.28
N ALA A 22 -18.14 1.00 -25.65
CA ALA A 22 -16.80 0.51 -25.57
C ALA A 22 -16.52 0.19 -24.10
N VAL A 23 -16.56 -1.09 -23.73
CA VAL A 23 -16.01 -1.59 -22.47
C VAL A 23 -14.50 -1.38 -22.61
N SER A 24 -14.01 -0.26 -22.10
CA SER A 24 -12.58 -0.06 -21.92
C SER A 24 -12.12 -1.12 -20.93
N ALA A 25 -11.52 -2.18 -21.46
CA ALA A 25 -10.71 -3.09 -20.67
C ALA A 25 -9.57 -2.24 -20.11
N SER A 26 -9.68 -1.83 -18.84
CA SER A 26 -8.55 -1.28 -18.11
C SER A 26 -7.49 -2.36 -18.09
N ALA A 27 -6.49 -2.22 -18.95
CA ALA A 27 -5.29 -3.03 -18.90
C ALA A 27 -4.73 -2.87 -17.49
N ILE A 28 -4.68 -3.97 -16.75
CA ILE A 28 -3.90 -4.07 -15.52
C ILE A 28 -2.46 -3.81 -15.97
N GLN A 29 -2.02 -2.59 -15.79
CA GLN A 29 -0.61 -2.25 -15.94
C GLN A 29 0.11 -2.91 -14.76
N THR A 30 0.57 -4.14 -14.97
CA THR A 30 1.63 -4.77 -14.16
C THR A 30 2.94 -4.10 -14.57
N GLY A 31 2.99 -2.77 -14.43
CA GLY A 31 4.22 -2.01 -14.52
C GLY A 31 4.97 -2.18 -13.21
N ASP A 32 6.25 -2.26 -13.32
CA ASP A 32 7.34 -2.32 -12.34
C ASP A 32 7.32 -1.08 -11.41
N ALA A 33 6.17 -0.83 -10.82
CA ALA A 33 5.95 0.28 -9.90
C ALA A 33 6.43 -0.19 -8.53
N GLY A 34 7.54 0.36 -8.04
CA GLY A 34 8.04 0.18 -6.69
C GLY A 34 6.98 0.44 -5.61
N ILE A 35 7.38 0.50 -4.38
CA ILE A 35 6.48 0.88 -3.28
C ILE A 35 5.98 2.31 -3.50
N GLN A 36 4.68 2.51 -3.39
CA GLN A 36 4.01 3.81 -3.59
C GLN A 36 4.07 4.64 -2.31
N TRP A 37 5.25 5.20 -2.03
CA TRP A 37 5.50 5.96 -0.82
C TRP A 37 4.72 7.27 -0.74
N PHE A 38 4.07 7.50 0.39
CA PHE A 38 3.42 8.75 0.75
C PHE A 38 4.31 9.60 1.68
N SER A 39 4.05 10.91 1.69
CA SER A 39 4.52 11.76 2.78
C SER A 39 3.80 11.41 4.10
N TYR A 40 4.32 11.87 5.25
CA TYR A 40 3.71 11.55 6.54
C TYR A 40 2.26 12.03 6.65
N ALA A 41 1.99 13.26 6.22
CA ALA A 41 0.64 13.83 6.31
C ALA A 41 -0.34 13.12 5.37
N GLU A 42 0.02 12.98 4.10
CA GLU A 42 -0.81 12.31 3.09
C GLU A 42 -1.08 10.85 3.45
N GLY A 43 -0.04 10.10 3.81
CA GLY A 43 -0.20 8.68 4.13
C GLY A 43 -1.00 8.44 5.41
N ARG A 44 -0.92 9.34 6.40
CA ARG A 44 -1.80 9.27 7.58
C ARG A 44 -3.26 9.49 7.22
N GLN A 45 -3.54 10.49 6.40
CA GLN A 45 -4.88 10.77 5.89
C GLN A 45 -5.40 9.62 5.03
N GLN A 46 -4.55 9.07 4.15
CA GLN A 46 -4.91 7.95 3.28
C GLN A 46 -5.24 6.67 4.09
N GLY A 47 -4.41 6.37 5.11
CA GLY A 47 -4.64 5.22 5.99
C GLY A 47 -6.00 5.29 6.70
N GLU A 48 -6.35 6.46 7.21
CA GLU A 48 -7.63 6.72 7.85
C GLU A 48 -8.80 6.62 6.85
N ALA A 49 -8.67 7.24 5.67
CA ALA A 49 -9.70 7.24 4.64
C ALA A 49 -9.98 5.85 4.06
N GLU A 50 -8.95 5.02 3.88
CA GLU A 50 -9.07 3.65 3.36
C GLU A 50 -9.29 2.58 4.45
N ASN A 51 -9.29 2.97 5.71
CA ASN A 51 -9.30 2.04 6.86
C ASN A 51 -8.21 0.97 6.72
N LYS A 52 -6.97 1.41 6.42
CA LYS A 52 -5.80 0.58 6.22
C LYS A 52 -4.71 0.85 7.25
N LYS A 53 -3.98 -0.20 7.60
CA LYS A 53 -2.75 -0.09 8.40
C LYS A 53 -1.70 0.73 7.67
N VAL A 54 -0.91 1.45 8.45
CA VAL A 54 0.21 2.22 7.92
C VAL A 54 1.53 1.48 8.19
N PHE A 55 2.36 1.39 7.16
CA PHE A 55 3.76 0.97 7.22
C PHE A 55 4.64 2.21 7.10
N LEU A 56 5.17 2.69 8.24
CA LEU A 56 5.94 3.92 8.35
C LEU A 56 7.43 3.59 8.48
N VAL A 57 8.25 4.13 7.58
CA VAL A 57 9.70 3.92 7.54
C VAL A 57 10.43 5.24 7.78
N PHE A 58 11.33 5.24 8.77
CA PHE A 58 12.27 6.32 9.01
C PHE A 58 13.61 6.00 8.38
N ASN A 59 14.14 6.94 7.61
CA ASN A 59 15.42 6.85 6.92
C ASN A 59 16.20 8.17 7.01
N ALA A 60 17.40 8.21 6.42
CA ALA A 60 18.18 9.42 6.14
C ALA A 60 19.10 9.17 4.93
N ASP A 61 19.49 10.25 4.25
CA ASP A 61 20.27 10.17 3.01
C ASP A 61 21.68 9.56 3.22
N TRP A 62 22.27 9.73 4.39
CA TRP A 62 23.58 9.17 4.80
C TRP A 62 23.49 7.75 5.38
N CYS A 63 22.29 7.21 5.61
CA CYS A 63 22.10 5.95 6.31
C CYS A 63 22.41 4.75 5.40
N ARG A 64 23.59 4.14 5.58
CA ARG A 64 24.06 3.00 4.78
C ARG A 64 23.09 1.82 4.77
N TYR A 65 22.55 1.45 5.96
CA TYR A 65 21.59 0.35 6.07
C TYR A 65 20.23 0.69 5.48
N CYS A 66 19.85 1.98 5.42
CA CYS A 66 18.64 2.40 4.72
C CYS A 66 18.79 2.21 3.21
N LEU A 67 19.94 2.61 2.64
CA LEU A 67 20.24 2.42 1.22
C LEU A 67 20.34 0.94 0.85
N GLN A 68 20.90 0.10 1.74
CA GLN A 68 20.94 -1.33 1.55
C GLN A 68 19.50 -1.91 1.53
N MET A 69 18.66 -1.53 2.48
CA MET A 69 17.28 -2.00 2.58
C MET A 69 16.42 -1.55 1.39
N GLU A 70 16.67 -0.33 0.88
CA GLU A 70 16.04 0.16 -0.34
C GLU A 70 16.33 -0.75 -1.55
N LYS A 71 17.59 -1.18 -1.70
CA LYS A 71 18.02 -2.03 -2.82
C LYS A 71 17.62 -3.48 -2.69
N GLU A 72 17.70 -4.06 -1.50
CA GLU A 72 17.58 -5.50 -1.29
C GLU A 72 16.18 -5.92 -0.83
N THR A 73 15.52 -5.08 -0.01
CA THR A 73 14.22 -5.40 0.59
C THR A 73 13.08 -4.74 -0.16
N PHE A 74 13.18 -3.42 -0.41
CA PHE A 74 12.10 -2.64 -1.01
C PHE A 74 12.07 -2.71 -2.54
N GLN A 75 13.05 -3.37 -3.17
CA GLN A 75 13.02 -3.75 -4.58
C GLN A 75 12.53 -5.20 -4.79
N ASN A 76 12.29 -5.95 -3.72
CA ASN A 76 11.77 -7.31 -3.85
C ASN A 76 10.29 -7.28 -4.33
N PRO A 77 9.95 -7.91 -5.47
CA PRO A 77 8.60 -7.83 -6.05
C PRO A 77 7.49 -8.29 -5.10
N THR A 78 7.75 -9.33 -4.29
CA THR A 78 6.76 -9.86 -3.35
C THR A 78 6.53 -8.91 -2.17
N VAL A 79 7.58 -8.24 -1.70
CA VAL A 79 7.49 -7.22 -0.64
C VAL A 79 6.73 -5.99 -1.17
N ILE A 80 7.07 -5.50 -2.37
CA ILE A 80 6.38 -4.39 -3.04
C ILE A 80 4.89 -4.68 -3.16
N ALA A 81 4.55 -5.82 -3.76
CA ALA A 81 3.16 -6.22 -3.98
C ALA A 81 2.37 -6.33 -2.67
N TYR A 82 3.00 -6.89 -1.62
CA TYR A 82 2.34 -7.06 -0.34
C TYR A 82 2.11 -5.72 0.37
N ILE A 83 3.11 -4.83 0.39
CA ILE A 83 2.99 -3.50 0.98
C ILE A 83 1.90 -2.69 0.27
N ASN A 84 1.99 -2.53 -1.05
CA ASN A 84 1.06 -1.71 -1.81
C ASN A 84 -0.40 -2.21 -1.68
N ARG A 85 -0.59 -3.51 -1.53
CA ARG A 85 -1.94 -4.09 -1.38
C ARG A 85 -2.53 -3.90 0.03
N ASN A 86 -1.72 -4.08 1.08
CA ASN A 86 -2.24 -4.28 2.43
C ASN A 86 -1.95 -3.11 3.38
N PHE A 87 -1.09 -2.18 2.99
CA PHE A 87 -0.68 -1.05 3.82
C PHE A 87 -0.73 0.26 3.04
N VAL A 88 -0.75 1.36 3.77
CA VAL A 88 -0.37 2.67 3.26
C VAL A 88 1.09 2.91 3.66
N PRO A 89 2.04 2.86 2.71
CA PRO A 89 3.45 3.03 3.02
C PRO A 89 3.82 4.52 3.14
N ILE A 90 4.50 4.88 4.22
CA ILE A 90 4.97 6.24 4.50
C ILE A 90 6.48 6.22 4.64
N SER A 91 7.17 7.13 3.96
CA SER A 91 8.61 7.35 4.11
C SER A 91 8.89 8.71 4.76
N VAL A 92 9.68 8.71 5.84
CA VAL A 92 10.06 9.92 6.58
C VAL A 92 11.60 10.00 6.63
N ASN A 93 12.15 11.07 6.04
CA ASN A 93 13.55 11.41 6.25
C ASN A 93 13.69 12.09 7.62
N SER A 94 14.40 11.43 8.54
CA SER A 94 14.52 11.86 9.94
C SER A 94 15.25 13.17 10.13
N ASP A 95 16.14 13.55 9.22
CA ASP A 95 16.85 14.83 9.29
C ASP A 95 15.96 15.99 8.86
N LYS A 96 15.08 15.74 7.88
CA LYS A 96 14.15 16.74 7.33
C LYS A 96 12.86 16.89 8.15
N GLN A 97 12.48 15.85 8.91
CA GLN A 97 11.24 15.78 9.69
C GLN A 97 11.54 15.31 11.13
N GLN A 98 12.35 16.10 11.82
CA GLN A 98 12.86 15.78 13.17
C GLN A 98 11.77 15.70 14.24
N ASP A 99 10.74 16.53 14.11
CA ASP A 99 9.56 16.51 14.97
C ASP A 99 8.80 15.19 14.90
N ILE A 100 8.64 14.64 13.69
CA ILE A 100 8.01 13.34 13.47
C ILE A 100 8.92 12.22 14.01
N ALA A 101 10.22 12.25 13.72
CA ALA A 101 11.16 11.28 14.26
C ALA A 101 11.17 11.28 15.81
N ALA A 102 11.13 12.46 16.44
CA ALA A 102 11.04 12.62 17.89
C ALA A 102 9.71 12.07 18.45
N LYS A 103 8.57 12.34 17.80
CA LYS A 103 7.25 11.79 18.16
C LYS A 103 7.26 10.26 18.24
N TYR A 104 8.01 9.60 17.34
CA TYR A 104 8.15 8.14 17.33
C TYR A 104 9.37 7.65 18.12
N ARG A 105 10.11 8.55 18.79
CA ARG A 105 11.31 8.23 19.57
C ARG A 105 12.33 7.42 18.78
N VAL A 106 12.55 7.78 17.52
CA VAL A 106 13.51 7.12 16.64
C VAL A 106 14.92 7.34 17.16
N ARG A 107 15.65 6.26 17.50
CA ARG A 107 17.01 6.32 18.04
C ARG A 107 18.06 5.71 17.11
N GLY A 108 17.64 5.10 16.01
CA GLY A 108 18.51 4.47 15.03
C GLY A 108 17.76 4.25 13.73
N LEU A 109 18.53 4.13 12.63
CA LEU A 109 17.99 3.99 11.28
C LEU A 109 18.55 2.74 10.58
N PRO A 110 17.75 2.12 9.68
CA PRO A 110 16.35 2.39 9.42
C PRO A 110 15.46 2.02 10.63
N SER A 111 14.27 2.60 10.74
CA SER A 111 13.31 2.22 11.77
C SER A 111 11.91 2.12 11.16
N MET A 112 11.30 0.96 11.28
CA MET A 112 9.96 0.69 10.75
C MET A 112 8.95 0.67 11.88
N TRP A 113 7.79 1.31 11.64
CA TRP A 113 6.66 1.33 12.54
C TRP A 113 5.42 0.80 11.84
N PHE A 114 4.60 0.07 12.58
CA PHE A 114 3.31 -0.42 12.15
C PHE A 114 2.23 0.27 12.97
N ILE A 115 1.23 0.83 12.27
CA ILE A 115 0.16 1.61 12.87
C ILE A 115 -1.16 0.99 12.40
N SER A 116 -2.08 0.80 13.32
CA SER A 116 -3.40 0.24 13.03
C SER A 116 -4.27 1.23 12.22
N GLU A 117 -5.38 0.77 11.75
CA GLU A 117 -6.41 1.55 11.06
C GLU A 117 -6.92 2.70 11.93
N ASN A 118 -6.98 2.49 13.26
CA ASN A 118 -7.41 3.49 14.24
C ASN A 118 -6.30 4.48 14.62
N GLY A 119 -5.10 4.33 14.05
CA GLY A 119 -3.96 5.19 14.33
C GLY A 119 -3.10 4.78 15.53
N ASP A 120 -3.41 3.67 16.19
CA ASP A 120 -2.64 3.14 17.31
C ASP A 120 -1.34 2.50 16.84
N ARG A 121 -0.30 2.60 17.67
CA ARG A 121 0.99 1.98 17.37
C ARG A 121 0.92 0.49 17.70
N ILE A 122 1.04 -0.38 16.69
CA ILE A 122 1.09 -1.84 16.86
C ILE A 122 2.48 -2.24 17.37
N GLY A 123 3.54 -1.69 16.77
CA GLY A 123 4.91 -2.00 17.15
C GLY A 123 5.93 -1.38 16.20
N ASN A 124 7.21 -1.62 16.51
CA ASN A 124 8.30 -1.16 15.66
C ASN A 124 9.40 -2.21 15.50
N ARG A 125 10.18 -2.05 14.43
CA ARG A 125 11.37 -2.83 14.13
C ARG A 125 12.50 -1.88 13.70
N PRO A 126 13.52 -1.67 14.53
CA PRO A 126 14.71 -0.92 14.14
C PRO A 126 15.71 -1.82 13.41
N GLY A 127 16.53 -1.21 12.55
CA GLY A 127 17.63 -1.87 11.84
C GLY A 127 17.22 -2.45 10.48
N TYR A 128 18.23 -2.91 9.76
CA TYR A 128 18.06 -3.59 8.47
C TYR A 128 17.30 -4.91 8.64
N ILE A 129 16.36 -5.17 7.71
CA ILE A 129 15.59 -6.40 7.64
C ILE A 129 15.62 -6.90 6.19
N ALA A 130 16.03 -8.15 5.98
CA ALA A 130 16.03 -8.79 4.67
C ALA A 130 14.60 -9.04 4.14
N ALA A 131 14.44 -9.16 2.82
CA ALA A 131 13.14 -9.27 2.17
C ALA A 131 12.25 -10.39 2.72
N ASP A 132 12.82 -11.58 2.96
CA ASP A 132 12.06 -12.73 3.46
C ASP A 132 11.53 -12.52 4.88
N GLU A 133 12.35 -11.91 5.76
CA GLU A 133 11.94 -11.57 7.12
C GLU A 133 10.91 -10.43 7.10
N MET A 134 11.12 -9.41 6.26
CA MET A 134 10.19 -8.33 6.09
C MET A 134 8.81 -8.85 5.67
N LEU A 135 8.75 -9.74 4.69
CA LEU A 135 7.49 -10.32 4.23
C LEU A 135 6.74 -11.08 5.34
N LYS A 136 7.47 -11.79 6.21
CA LYS A 136 6.89 -12.50 7.36
C LYS A 136 6.30 -11.53 8.38
N ILE A 137 7.02 -10.45 8.68
CA ILE A 137 6.54 -9.38 9.58
C ILE A 137 5.29 -8.71 8.99
N LEU A 138 5.34 -8.35 7.71
CA LEU A 138 4.22 -7.73 7.01
C LEU A 138 2.97 -8.62 7.04
N LYS A 139 3.13 -9.93 6.80
CA LYS A 139 2.03 -10.90 6.87
C LYS A 139 1.47 -11.02 8.29
N TYR A 140 2.32 -11.08 9.31
CA TYR A 140 1.91 -11.15 10.71
C TYR A 140 1.07 -9.93 11.12
N ILE A 141 1.49 -8.74 10.72
CA ILE A 141 0.77 -7.50 11.02
C ILE A 141 -0.48 -7.36 10.14
N GLY A 142 -0.34 -7.61 8.83
CA GLY A 142 -1.43 -7.43 7.87
C GLY A 142 -2.59 -8.40 8.03
N SER A 143 -2.35 -9.56 8.63
CA SER A 143 -3.40 -10.57 8.93
C SER A 143 -4.00 -10.45 10.33
N ASP A 144 -3.67 -9.40 11.09
CA ASP A 144 -4.10 -9.21 12.48
C ASP A 144 -3.65 -10.32 13.47
N SER A 145 -2.72 -11.17 13.04
CA SER A 145 -2.22 -12.25 13.88
C SER A 145 -1.57 -11.75 15.18
N TYR A 146 -1.05 -10.52 15.18
CA TYR A 146 -0.48 -9.86 16.36
C TYR A 146 -1.49 -9.67 17.52
N LEU A 147 -2.79 -9.69 17.23
CA LEU A 147 -3.84 -9.59 18.24
C LEU A 147 -4.05 -10.91 19.02
N THR A 148 -3.67 -12.04 18.43
CA THR A 148 -4.03 -13.37 18.96
C THR A 148 -2.83 -14.24 19.29
N MET A 149 -1.64 -13.95 18.74
CA MET A 149 -0.46 -14.76 18.97
C MET A 149 0.85 -13.95 18.87
N SER A 150 1.92 -14.48 19.45
CA SER A 150 3.26 -13.92 19.30
C SER A 150 3.80 -14.13 17.88
N PHE A 151 4.78 -13.30 17.47
CA PHE A 151 5.45 -13.47 16.18
C PHE A 151 6.10 -14.85 16.05
N GLN A 152 6.71 -15.37 17.13
CA GLN A 152 7.31 -16.71 17.14
C GLN A 152 6.25 -17.79 16.86
N ALA A 153 5.11 -17.75 17.54
CA ALA A 153 4.02 -18.70 17.32
C ALA A 153 3.44 -18.61 15.87
N PHE A 154 3.40 -17.40 15.30
CA PHE A 154 3.01 -17.22 13.90
C PHE A 154 4.00 -17.88 12.95
N MET A 155 5.31 -17.75 13.20
CA MET A 155 6.36 -18.37 12.40
C MET A 155 6.34 -19.90 12.45
N ASP A 156 6.00 -20.47 13.62
CA ASP A 156 5.96 -21.92 13.82
C ASP A 156 4.74 -22.58 13.15
N LYS A 157 3.64 -21.84 12.95
CA LYS A 157 2.46 -22.31 12.18
C LYS A 157 2.69 -22.39 10.67
N GLY A 158 3.67 -21.66 10.16
CA GLY A 158 3.99 -21.60 8.73
C GLY A 158 5.05 -22.61 8.26
N LYS A 159 5.50 -23.50 9.16
CA LYS A 159 6.41 -24.61 8.84
C LYS A 159 5.61 -25.88 8.61
#